data_ff9ebd309f5599bf36837f9f7c92d538
#
_entry.id   ff9ebd309f5599bf36837f9f7c92d538
#
_cell.length_a   1.000
_cell.length_b   1.000
_cell.length_c   1.000
_cell.angle_alpha   90.00
_cell.angle_beta   90.00
_cell.angle_gamma   90.00
#
_symmetry.space_group_name_H-M   'P 1'
#
loop_
_entity.id
_entity.type
_entity.pdbx_description
1 polymer ?
#
loop_
_entity_poly.entity_id
_entity_poly.type
_entity_poly.pdbx_seq_one_letter_code
_entity_poly.pdbx_strand_id
1 'polypeptide(L)'
;DPIARAFMPRYLVAAVKRACEPACEYRQIPVLIGKQWIGKTKLGKSLFGHYFGSGVKSNFSVDDVTKLERLWCCELAELDGLTRTAQIEAFKDFVSRTEDYERRKYGRDTERIPRRNVFWGTANNPPLNDKTGSTRFVCIALPEVLLPLDRVNKAFDAIWTKAYYEYRSGYQCYSTAEEMKAIQERNANYSIVDPWHDSIEDFVENS
;
A
#
# COMPACT_ATOMS: atom_id res chain seq x y z
N ASP A 1 -14.43 -10.01 -4.67
CA ASP A 1 -14.27 -8.94 -3.68
C ASP A 1 -14.66 -7.60 -4.28
N PRO A 2 -15.78 -6.99 -3.84
CA PRO A 2 -16.28 -5.72 -4.38
C PRO A 2 -15.30 -4.55 -4.14
N ILE A 3 -14.70 -4.49 -2.94
CA ILE A 3 -13.76 -3.42 -2.58
C ILE A 3 -12.52 -3.50 -3.49
N ALA A 4 -11.96 -4.68 -3.69
CA ALA A 4 -10.82 -4.84 -4.59
C ALA A 4 -11.15 -4.45 -6.03
N ARG A 5 -12.36 -4.77 -6.52
CA ARG A 5 -12.82 -4.40 -7.88
C ARG A 5 -12.95 -2.89 -8.06
N ALA A 6 -13.43 -2.18 -7.05
CA ALA A 6 -13.56 -0.73 -7.09
C ALA A 6 -12.20 -0.04 -6.91
N PHE A 7 -11.38 -0.52 -5.99
CA PHE A 7 -10.13 0.10 -5.57
C PHE A 7 -8.98 -0.10 -6.58
N MET A 8 -8.78 -1.33 -7.10
CA MET A 8 -7.61 -1.62 -7.93
C MET A 8 -7.50 -0.77 -9.21
N PRO A 9 -8.58 -0.50 -9.96
CA PRO A 9 -8.51 0.44 -11.08
C PRO A 9 -8.06 1.85 -10.65
N ARG A 10 -8.59 2.38 -9.53
CA ARG A 10 -8.19 3.68 -8.99
C ARG A 10 -6.72 3.72 -8.60
N TYR A 11 -6.23 2.65 -7.98
CA TYR A 11 -4.82 2.51 -7.62
C TYR A 11 -3.89 2.53 -8.86
N LEU A 12 -4.26 1.85 -9.95
CA LEU A 12 -3.48 1.87 -11.18
C LEU A 12 -3.49 3.26 -11.84
N VAL A 13 -4.63 3.95 -11.84
CA VAL A 13 -4.71 5.34 -12.31
C VAL A 13 -3.86 6.27 -11.44
N ALA A 14 -3.88 6.08 -10.12
CA ALA A 14 -3.03 6.84 -9.20
C ALA A 14 -1.54 6.59 -9.44
N ALA A 15 -1.15 5.36 -9.77
CA ALA A 15 0.23 5.03 -10.14
C ALA A 15 0.66 5.80 -11.40
N VAL A 16 -0.18 5.87 -12.42
CA VAL A 16 0.06 6.69 -13.62
C VAL A 16 0.15 8.18 -13.24
N LYS A 17 -0.80 8.67 -12.45
CA LYS A 17 -0.83 10.07 -12.00
C LYS A 17 0.47 10.43 -11.28
N ARG A 18 0.93 9.64 -10.33
CA ARG A 18 2.20 9.90 -9.62
C ARG A 18 3.43 9.91 -10.52
N ALA A 19 3.45 9.10 -11.56
CA ALA A 19 4.52 9.12 -12.55
C ALA A 19 4.50 10.39 -13.41
N CYS A 20 3.31 10.85 -13.82
CA CYS A 20 3.12 12.01 -14.67
C CYS A 20 3.15 13.35 -13.91
N GLU A 21 2.65 13.36 -12.68
CA GLU A 21 2.56 14.51 -11.79
C GLU A 21 3.34 14.23 -10.49
N PRO A 22 4.68 14.38 -10.49
CA PRO A 22 5.49 14.15 -9.29
C PRO A 22 5.04 15.03 -8.13
N ALA A 23 5.14 14.50 -6.92
CA ALA A 23 4.66 15.13 -5.69
C ALA A 23 3.14 15.31 -5.59
N CYS A 24 2.33 14.76 -6.50
CA CYS A 24 0.88 14.75 -6.28
C CYS A 24 0.51 13.89 -5.06
N GLU A 25 -0.53 14.28 -4.35
CA GLU A 25 -0.99 13.55 -3.18
C GLU A 25 -1.59 12.20 -3.60
N TYR A 26 -1.13 11.12 -2.99
CA TYR A 26 -1.76 9.81 -3.02
C TYR A 26 -1.23 8.94 -1.87
N ARG A 27 -2.12 8.35 -1.08
CA ARG A 27 -1.76 7.68 0.18
C ARG A 27 -2.37 6.30 0.40
N GLN A 28 -3.19 5.80 -0.54
CA GLN A 28 -3.82 4.50 -0.39
C GLN A 28 -2.92 3.38 -0.93
N ILE A 29 -2.90 2.25 -0.21
CA ILE A 29 -2.04 1.11 -0.49
C ILE A 29 -2.89 -0.15 -0.51
N PRO A 30 -2.89 -0.94 -1.60
CA PRO A 30 -3.41 -2.30 -1.55
C PRO A 30 -2.55 -3.15 -0.62
N VAL A 31 -3.15 -3.84 0.32
CA VAL A 31 -2.47 -4.82 1.18
C VAL A 31 -3.04 -6.20 0.88
N LEU A 32 -2.25 -7.00 0.20
CA LEU A 32 -2.64 -8.35 -0.18
C LEU A 32 -2.39 -9.32 0.97
N ILE A 33 -3.46 -9.90 1.49
CA ILE A 33 -3.44 -10.84 2.63
C ILE A 33 -3.69 -12.24 2.11
N GLY A 34 -2.88 -13.19 2.51
CA GLY A 34 -3.03 -14.60 2.15
C GLY A 34 -1.78 -15.42 2.38
N LYS A 35 -1.88 -16.72 2.21
CA LYS A 35 -0.79 -17.68 2.44
C LYS A 35 0.49 -17.31 1.69
N GLN A 36 1.60 -17.76 2.20
CA GLN A 36 2.88 -17.67 1.48
C GLN A 36 2.79 -18.42 0.14
N TRP A 37 3.62 -18.00 -0.81
CA TRP A 37 3.80 -18.64 -2.11
C TRP A 37 2.62 -18.54 -3.10
N ILE A 38 1.48 -17.93 -2.76
CA ILE A 38 0.36 -17.74 -3.71
C ILE A 38 0.63 -16.71 -4.81
N GLY A 39 1.73 -15.95 -4.73
CA GLY A 39 2.16 -15.02 -5.79
C GLY A 39 1.89 -13.55 -5.52
N LYS A 40 1.69 -13.11 -4.25
CA LYS A 40 1.43 -11.69 -3.89
C LYS A 40 2.47 -10.72 -4.47
N THR A 41 3.75 -10.95 -4.16
CA THR A 41 4.88 -10.19 -4.69
C THR A 41 5.01 -10.31 -6.22
N LYS A 42 4.80 -11.53 -6.74
CA LYS A 42 4.86 -11.77 -8.19
C LYS A 42 3.79 -11.00 -8.95
N LEU A 43 2.60 -10.81 -8.36
CA LEU A 43 1.53 -10.01 -8.96
C LEU A 43 1.96 -8.54 -9.12
N GLY A 44 2.55 -7.94 -8.08
CA GLY A 44 3.13 -6.60 -8.18
C GLY A 44 4.21 -6.52 -9.26
N LYS A 45 5.09 -7.51 -9.30
CA LYS A 45 6.14 -7.61 -10.33
C LYS A 45 5.57 -7.78 -11.74
N SER A 46 4.50 -8.53 -11.91
CA SER A 46 3.79 -8.66 -13.20
C SER A 46 3.14 -7.36 -13.66
N LEU A 47 2.68 -6.51 -12.72
CA LEU A 47 2.07 -5.22 -13.04
C LEU A 47 3.10 -4.12 -13.33
N PHE A 48 4.19 -4.03 -12.58
CA PHE A 48 5.13 -2.90 -12.65
C PHE A 48 6.48 -3.27 -13.30
N GLY A 49 6.70 -4.53 -13.64
CA GLY A 49 7.91 -5.00 -14.31
C GLY A 49 9.18 -4.75 -13.49
N HIS A 50 10.21 -4.23 -14.16
CA HIS A 50 11.50 -3.92 -13.53
C HIS A 50 11.48 -2.67 -12.64
N TYR A 51 10.40 -1.89 -12.68
CA TYR A 51 10.19 -0.76 -11.76
C TYR A 51 9.49 -1.17 -10.46
N PHE A 52 9.23 -2.47 -10.26
CA PHE A 52 8.79 -3.01 -8.98
C PHE A 52 9.99 -3.47 -8.16
N GLY A 53 10.06 -3.04 -6.93
CA GLY A 53 11.13 -3.43 -6.02
C GLY A 53 10.67 -3.44 -4.58
N SER A 54 11.54 -3.98 -3.72
CA SER A 54 11.35 -4.08 -2.28
C SER A 54 12.60 -3.58 -1.54
N GLY A 55 12.59 -3.64 -0.22
CA GLY A 55 13.77 -3.37 0.59
C GLY A 55 13.80 -2.00 1.25
N VAL A 56 12.66 -1.32 1.30
CA VAL A 56 12.43 -0.23 2.25
C VAL A 56 12.22 -0.86 3.63
N LYS A 57 13.00 -0.42 4.60
CA LYS A 57 12.95 -0.91 5.97
C LYS A 57 11.95 -0.11 6.80
N SER A 58 11.51 -0.68 7.91
CA SER A 58 10.57 -0.03 8.84
C SER A 58 11.11 1.24 9.54
N ASN A 59 12.42 1.50 9.43
CA ASN A 59 13.06 2.73 9.94
C ASN A 59 13.09 3.89 8.92
N PHE A 60 12.67 3.64 7.68
CA PHE A 60 12.55 4.64 6.60
C PHE A 60 13.77 5.57 6.48
N SER A 61 14.94 4.96 6.36
CA SER A 61 16.24 5.66 6.32
C SER A 61 16.43 6.44 5.02
N VAL A 62 17.45 7.30 5.01
CA VAL A 62 17.91 8.04 3.82
C VAL A 62 18.22 7.10 2.64
N ASP A 63 18.83 5.94 2.91
CA ASP A 63 19.10 4.93 1.88
C ASP A 63 17.81 4.37 1.26
N ASP A 64 16.69 4.39 1.98
CA ASP A 64 15.40 3.94 1.47
C ASP A 64 14.79 4.95 0.50
N VAL A 65 14.99 6.26 0.72
CA VAL A 65 14.58 7.31 -0.22
C VAL A 65 15.30 7.15 -1.56
N THR A 66 16.62 6.93 -1.54
CA THR A 66 17.41 6.68 -2.76
C THR A 66 16.92 5.47 -3.56
N LYS A 67 16.45 4.41 -2.87
CA LYS A 67 15.84 3.26 -3.56
C LYS A 67 14.52 3.62 -4.22
N LEU A 68 13.68 4.42 -3.52
CA LEU A 68 12.38 4.85 -4.04
C LEU A 68 12.48 5.65 -5.33
N GLU A 69 13.53 6.46 -5.52
CA GLU A 69 13.75 7.23 -6.77
C GLU A 69 13.76 6.35 -8.03
N ARG A 70 14.16 5.08 -7.90
CA ARG A 70 14.31 4.14 -9.01
C ARG A 70 13.10 3.24 -9.22
N LEU A 71 12.11 3.33 -8.34
CA LEU A 71 10.94 2.46 -8.34
C LEU A 71 9.68 3.25 -8.73
N TRP A 72 8.82 2.62 -9.51
CA TRP A 72 7.46 3.10 -9.71
C TRP A 72 6.52 2.51 -8.66
N CYS A 73 6.76 1.26 -8.24
CA CYS A 73 6.04 0.63 -7.15
C CYS A 73 7.02 -0.02 -6.16
N CYS A 74 6.89 0.34 -4.89
CA CYS A 74 7.69 -0.25 -3.81
C CYS A 74 6.85 -1.22 -2.99
N GLU A 75 7.31 -2.47 -2.91
CA GLU A 75 6.72 -3.45 -2.01
C GLU A 75 7.12 -3.19 -0.57
N LEU A 76 6.13 -3.18 0.28
CA LEU A 76 6.20 -3.16 1.73
C LEU A 76 5.82 -4.55 2.20
N ALA A 77 6.84 -5.40 2.33
CA ALA A 77 6.67 -6.80 2.68
C ALA A 77 6.45 -6.98 4.20
N GLU A 78 5.76 -8.07 4.55
CA GLU A 78 5.60 -8.52 5.95
C GLU A 78 5.00 -7.44 6.88
N LEU A 79 3.93 -6.78 6.40
CA LEU A 79 3.25 -5.74 7.18
C LEU A 79 2.63 -6.28 8.49
N ASP A 80 2.44 -7.59 8.60
CA ASP A 80 2.04 -8.29 9.81
C ASP A 80 3.08 -8.19 10.95
N GLY A 81 4.32 -7.78 10.66
CA GLY A 81 5.34 -7.43 11.65
C GLY A 81 5.18 -6.05 12.30
N LEU A 82 4.28 -5.18 11.80
CA LEU A 82 4.05 -3.84 12.35
C LEU A 82 3.05 -3.91 13.52
N THR A 83 3.54 -4.26 14.71
CA THR A 83 2.70 -4.45 15.90
C THR A 83 2.65 -3.24 16.84
N ARG A 84 3.64 -2.34 16.76
CA ARG A 84 3.74 -1.17 17.65
C ARG A 84 3.07 0.06 17.05
N THR A 85 2.24 0.75 17.81
CA THR A 85 1.54 1.98 17.38
C THR A 85 2.49 3.01 16.77
N ALA A 86 3.64 3.26 17.39
CA ALA A 86 4.64 4.21 16.88
C ALA A 86 5.20 3.81 15.50
N GLN A 87 5.36 2.52 15.22
CA GLN A 87 5.79 2.03 13.91
C GLN A 87 4.71 2.23 12.87
N ILE A 88 3.44 2.01 13.22
CA ILE A 88 2.30 2.21 12.34
C ILE A 88 2.15 3.70 11.98
N GLU A 89 2.30 4.61 12.95
CA GLU A 89 2.23 6.05 12.69
C GLU A 89 3.40 6.54 11.81
N ALA A 90 4.63 6.11 12.11
CA ALA A 90 5.79 6.42 11.26
C ALA A 90 5.61 5.89 9.83
N PHE A 91 5.02 4.71 9.69
CA PHE A 91 4.70 4.12 8.39
C PHE A 91 3.62 4.92 7.65
N LYS A 92 2.55 5.32 8.33
CA LYS A 92 1.50 6.17 7.77
C LYS A 92 2.04 7.52 7.29
N ASP A 93 2.92 8.14 8.07
CA ASP A 93 3.62 9.36 7.68
C ASP A 93 4.44 9.12 6.41
N PHE A 94 5.30 8.11 6.43
CA PHE A 94 6.16 7.79 5.31
C PHE A 94 5.39 7.58 3.99
N VAL A 95 4.33 6.79 4.00
CA VAL A 95 3.57 6.51 2.76
C VAL A 95 2.74 7.70 2.27
N SER A 96 2.44 8.65 3.15
CA SER A 96 1.64 9.84 2.83
C SER A 96 2.48 10.98 2.26
N ARG A 97 3.80 10.92 2.35
CA ARG A 97 4.69 11.97 1.85
C ARG A 97 4.52 12.16 0.36
N THR A 98 4.52 13.39 -0.06
CA THR A 98 4.54 13.79 -1.48
C THR A 98 5.96 14.01 -1.98
N GLU A 99 6.87 14.28 -1.08
CA GLU A 99 8.28 14.53 -1.35
C GLU A 99 9.15 14.11 -0.17
N ASP A 100 10.40 13.87 -0.45
CA ASP A 100 11.44 13.63 0.53
C ASP A 100 12.53 14.70 0.40
N TYR A 101 13.30 14.87 1.47
CA TYR A 101 14.42 15.78 1.52
C TYR A 101 15.67 14.98 1.89
N GLU A 102 16.64 14.94 1.01
CA GLU A 102 17.85 14.15 1.23
C GLU A 102 19.11 14.93 0.92
N ARG A 103 20.12 14.71 1.73
CA ARG A 103 21.48 15.15 1.45
C ARG A 103 22.24 14.00 0.81
N ARG A 104 22.55 14.10 -0.49
CA ARG A 104 23.34 13.07 -1.20
C ARG A 104 24.72 12.90 -0.56
N LYS A 105 25.25 11.70 -0.59
CA LYS A 105 26.63 11.44 -0.20
C LYS A 105 27.56 12.42 -0.94
N TYR A 106 28.37 13.18 -0.18
CA TYR A 106 29.26 14.23 -0.68
C TYR A 106 28.57 15.51 -1.19
N GLY A 107 27.26 15.63 -1.16
CA GLY A 107 26.53 16.86 -1.43
C GLY A 107 26.64 17.86 -0.27
N ARG A 108 26.66 19.16 -0.57
CA ARG A 108 26.64 20.22 0.45
C ARG A 108 25.22 20.59 0.86
N ASP A 109 24.29 20.48 -0.08
CA ASP A 109 22.91 20.91 0.09
C ASP A 109 21.94 19.75 0.20
N THR A 110 20.78 19.99 0.82
CA THR A 110 19.65 19.07 0.85
C THR A 110 18.83 19.24 -0.41
N GLU A 111 18.63 18.16 -1.15
CA GLU A 111 17.82 18.14 -2.36
C GLU A 111 16.37 17.75 -2.03
N ARG A 112 15.42 18.39 -2.70
CA ARG A 112 14.02 18.03 -2.68
C ARG A 112 13.75 16.96 -3.73
N ILE A 113 13.22 15.83 -3.31
CA ILE A 113 12.96 14.66 -4.15
C ILE A 113 11.45 14.46 -4.24
N PRO A 114 10.80 14.87 -5.33
CA PRO A 114 9.37 14.66 -5.51
C PRO A 114 9.06 13.17 -5.74
N ARG A 115 8.14 12.61 -4.96
CA ARG A 115 7.76 11.21 -5.07
C ARG A 115 6.96 10.94 -6.34
N ARG A 116 7.34 9.86 -7.04
CA ARG A 116 6.70 9.37 -8.27
C ARG A 116 6.15 7.95 -8.11
N ASN A 117 6.39 7.34 -6.96
CA ASN A 117 6.08 5.95 -6.68
C ASN A 117 4.78 5.77 -5.91
N VAL A 118 4.23 4.58 -6.04
CA VAL A 118 3.16 4.05 -5.20
C VAL A 118 3.67 2.87 -4.38
N PHE A 119 2.89 2.44 -3.39
CA PHE A 119 3.26 1.34 -2.51
C PHE A 119 2.36 0.13 -2.69
N TRP A 120 2.89 -1.04 -2.41
CA TRP A 120 2.25 -2.35 -2.52
C TRP A 120 2.50 -3.14 -1.26
N GLY A 121 1.47 -3.43 -0.49
CA GLY A 121 1.59 -4.16 0.76
C GLY A 121 1.38 -5.66 0.58
N THR A 122 2.15 -6.47 1.29
CA THR A 122 1.92 -7.92 1.41
C THR A 122 1.97 -8.35 2.88
N ALA A 123 1.07 -9.25 3.26
CA ALA A 123 0.99 -9.84 4.58
C ALA A 123 0.55 -11.30 4.48
N ASN A 124 0.93 -12.12 5.45
CA ASN A 124 0.47 -13.50 5.55
C ASN A 124 -0.74 -13.62 6.47
N ASN A 125 -0.76 -12.81 7.52
CA ASN A 125 -1.83 -12.71 8.50
C ASN A 125 -2.41 -11.29 8.48
N PRO A 126 -3.54 -11.03 9.17
CA PRO A 126 -4.06 -9.68 9.34
C PRO A 126 -2.97 -8.72 9.85
N PRO A 127 -2.64 -7.66 9.09
CA PRO A 127 -1.43 -6.90 9.35
C PRO A 127 -1.60 -5.72 10.30
N LEU A 128 -2.84 -5.37 10.67
CA LEU A 128 -3.09 -4.05 11.24
C LEU A 128 -3.62 -4.13 12.67
N ASN A 129 -2.80 -3.68 13.60
CA ASN A 129 -3.26 -3.24 14.93
C ASN A 129 -3.53 -1.71 14.89
N ASP A 130 -4.29 -1.26 13.88
CA ASP A 130 -4.60 0.15 13.71
C ASP A 130 -5.98 0.48 14.30
N LYS A 131 -6.01 0.78 15.59
CA LYS A 131 -7.22 1.20 16.32
C LYS A 131 -7.83 2.52 15.80
N THR A 132 -7.11 3.27 14.96
CA THR A 132 -7.56 4.58 14.45
C THR A 132 -8.31 4.48 13.11
N GLY A 133 -8.52 3.27 12.57
CA GLY A 133 -9.33 3.04 11.37
C GLY A 133 -8.73 3.65 10.10
N SER A 134 -7.49 3.31 9.78
CA SER A 134 -6.82 3.87 8.61
C SER A 134 -7.48 3.50 7.29
N THR A 135 -7.83 4.50 6.50
CA THR A 135 -8.25 4.36 5.09
C THR A 135 -7.06 4.28 4.13
N ARG A 136 -5.83 4.37 4.65
CA ARG A 136 -4.62 4.25 3.82
C ARG A 136 -4.37 2.82 3.36
N PHE A 137 -4.68 1.86 4.20
CA PHE A 137 -4.51 0.44 3.91
C PHE A 137 -5.82 -0.13 3.38
N VAL A 138 -5.78 -0.68 2.18
CA VAL A 138 -6.93 -1.37 1.60
C VAL A 138 -6.63 -2.86 1.63
N CYS A 139 -7.11 -3.52 2.68
CA CYS A 139 -6.91 -4.95 2.89
C CYS A 139 -7.68 -5.77 1.85
N ILE A 140 -6.99 -6.60 1.11
CA ILE A 140 -7.53 -7.47 0.07
C ILE A 140 -7.16 -8.91 0.40
N ALA A 141 -8.13 -9.66 0.93
CA ALA A 141 -7.95 -11.10 1.14
C ALA A 141 -7.90 -11.83 -0.21
N LEU A 142 -6.88 -12.63 -0.38
CA LEU A 142 -6.70 -13.46 -1.55
C LEU A 142 -7.15 -14.91 -1.27
N PRO A 143 -7.71 -15.60 -2.26
CA PRO A 143 -8.02 -17.01 -2.12
C PRO A 143 -6.75 -17.83 -1.94
N GLU A 144 -6.87 -18.99 -1.29
CA GLU A 144 -5.74 -19.90 -1.03
C GLU A 144 -5.34 -20.71 -2.27
N VAL A 145 -5.25 -20.04 -3.41
CA VAL A 145 -4.85 -20.63 -4.69
C VAL A 145 -3.78 -19.77 -5.35
N LEU A 146 -3.01 -20.36 -6.23
CA LEU A 146 -2.02 -19.64 -7.02
C LEU A 146 -2.71 -18.56 -7.87
N LEU A 147 -2.19 -17.35 -7.85
CA LEU A 147 -2.71 -16.27 -8.67
C LEU A 147 -2.44 -16.53 -10.16
N PRO A 148 -3.40 -16.25 -11.05
CA PRO A 148 -3.26 -16.50 -12.49
C PRO A 148 -2.39 -15.41 -13.16
N LEU A 149 -1.10 -15.35 -12.84
CA LEU A 149 -0.18 -14.30 -13.29
C LEU A 149 -0.04 -14.23 -14.81
N ASP A 150 -0.19 -15.34 -15.53
CA ASP A 150 -0.14 -15.35 -17.00
C ASP A 150 -1.22 -14.47 -17.64
N ARG A 151 -2.40 -14.38 -17.00
CA ARG A 151 -3.45 -13.47 -17.48
C ARG A 151 -3.05 -12.00 -17.32
N VAL A 152 -2.39 -11.67 -16.22
CA VAL A 152 -1.89 -10.31 -15.95
C VAL A 152 -0.79 -9.97 -16.94
N ASN A 153 0.17 -10.87 -17.15
CA ASN A 153 1.27 -10.67 -18.08
C ASN A 153 0.77 -10.46 -19.52
N LYS A 154 -0.20 -11.25 -19.98
CA LYS A 154 -0.82 -11.10 -21.30
C LYS A 154 -1.61 -9.79 -21.44
N ALA A 155 -2.18 -9.28 -20.36
CA ALA A 155 -2.99 -8.06 -20.37
C ALA A 155 -2.18 -6.80 -19.99
N PHE A 156 -0.86 -6.92 -19.82
CA PHE A 156 0.00 -5.84 -19.29
C PHE A 156 -0.22 -4.51 -20.03
N ASP A 157 -0.05 -4.51 -21.35
CA ASP A 157 -0.19 -3.29 -22.15
C ASP A 157 -1.62 -2.73 -22.10
N ALA A 158 -2.63 -3.61 -22.14
CA ALA A 158 -4.03 -3.20 -22.08
C ALA A 158 -4.38 -2.57 -20.71
N ILE A 159 -3.85 -3.11 -19.62
CA ILE A 159 -4.04 -2.60 -18.26
C ILE A 159 -3.49 -1.17 -18.18
N TRP A 160 -2.24 -0.95 -18.58
CA TRP A 160 -1.60 0.34 -18.45
C TRP A 160 -2.11 1.36 -19.47
N THR A 161 -2.44 0.92 -20.69
CA THR A 161 -3.12 1.78 -21.67
C THR A 161 -4.44 2.28 -21.10
N LYS A 162 -5.26 1.40 -20.54
CA LYS A 162 -6.52 1.80 -19.91
C LYS A 162 -6.31 2.77 -18.76
N ALA A 163 -5.38 2.45 -17.84
CA ALA A 163 -5.08 3.32 -16.69
C ALA A 163 -4.60 4.72 -17.13
N TYR A 164 -3.82 4.81 -18.19
CA TYR A 164 -3.39 6.08 -18.77
C TYR A 164 -4.55 6.88 -19.40
N TYR A 165 -5.43 6.23 -20.15
CA TYR A 165 -6.61 6.92 -20.70
C TYR A 165 -7.55 7.41 -19.61
N GLU A 166 -7.80 6.63 -18.59
CA GLU A 166 -8.60 7.02 -17.43
C GLU A 166 -7.98 8.23 -16.70
N TYR A 167 -6.66 8.21 -16.49
CA TYR A 167 -5.93 9.37 -15.96
C TYR A 167 -6.13 10.62 -16.83
N ARG A 168 -5.97 10.49 -18.14
CA ARG A 168 -6.12 11.60 -19.09
C ARG A 168 -7.56 12.15 -19.17
N SER A 169 -8.54 11.31 -18.91
CA SER A 169 -9.95 11.70 -18.84
C SER A 169 -10.38 12.32 -17.51
N GLY A 170 -9.47 12.44 -16.54
CA GLY A 170 -9.76 12.99 -15.22
C GLY A 170 -10.46 12.00 -14.28
N TYR A 171 -10.32 10.71 -14.52
CA TYR A 171 -10.89 9.68 -13.64
C TYR A 171 -10.40 9.85 -12.20
N GLN A 172 -11.34 9.78 -11.26
CA GLN A 172 -11.06 9.94 -9.83
C GLN A 172 -10.24 8.75 -9.29
N CYS A 173 -8.99 9.00 -8.95
CA CYS A 173 -8.08 7.97 -8.41
C CYS A 173 -8.19 7.76 -6.89
N TYR A 174 -8.91 8.63 -6.18
CA TYR A 174 -9.16 8.49 -4.76
C TYR A 174 -10.46 7.74 -4.51
N SER A 175 -10.51 6.95 -3.43
CA SER A 175 -11.74 6.33 -2.97
C SER A 175 -12.76 7.40 -2.56
N THR A 176 -14.03 7.18 -2.87
CA THR A 176 -15.13 8.04 -2.42
C THR A 176 -15.33 7.91 -0.92
N ALA A 177 -16.12 8.80 -0.31
CA ALA A 177 -16.43 8.73 1.12
C ALA A 177 -17.11 7.40 1.49
N GLU A 178 -18.00 6.91 0.65
CA GLU A 178 -18.69 5.62 0.83
C GLU A 178 -17.72 4.44 0.72
N GLU A 179 -16.84 4.46 -0.28
CA GLU A 179 -15.78 3.45 -0.43
C GLU A 179 -14.81 3.47 0.76
N MET A 180 -14.45 4.65 1.26
CA MET A 180 -13.60 4.78 2.46
C MET A 180 -14.26 4.19 3.70
N LYS A 181 -15.57 4.41 3.89
CA LYS A 181 -16.32 3.80 4.99
C LYS A 181 -16.32 2.27 4.86
N ALA A 182 -16.61 1.74 3.68
CA ALA A 182 -16.56 0.29 3.43
C ALA A 182 -15.16 -0.32 3.66
N ILE A 183 -14.09 0.43 3.30
CA ILE A 183 -12.70 0.04 3.58
C ILE A 183 -12.44 0.00 5.09
N GLN A 184 -12.92 0.99 5.86
CA GLN A 184 -12.74 1.03 7.31
C GLN A 184 -13.47 -0.12 8.00
N GLU A 185 -14.75 -0.35 7.67
CA GLU A 185 -15.54 -1.46 8.20
C GLU A 185 -14.87 -2.81 7.92
N ARG A 186 -14.33 -2.96 6.73
CA ARG A 186 -13.60 -4.17 6.36
C ARG A 186 -12.28 -4.30 7.12
N ASN A 187 -11.50 -3.23 7.24
CA ASN A 187 -10.22 -3.24 7.92
C ASN A 187 -10.36 -3.59 9.40
N ALA A 188 -11.52 -3.29 10.02
CA ALA A 188 -11.82 -3.73 11.38
C ALA A 188 -11.76 -5.25 11.54
N ASN A 189 -12.17 -6.01 10.52
CA ASN A 189 -12.08 -7.48 10.51
C ASN A 189 -10.65 -8.03 10.41
N TYR A 190 -9.68 -7.15 10.08
CA TYR A 190 -8.25 -7.47 9.99
C TYR A 190 -7.44 -6.84 11.13
N SER A 191 -8.11 -6.27 12.12
CA SER A 191 -7.45 -5.80 13.34
C SER A 191 -7.08 -7.00 14.22
N ILE A 192 -5.87 -6.96 14.79
CA ILE A 192 -5.49 -7.92 15.82
C ILE A 192 -6.30 -7.57 17.06
N VAL A 193 -7.21 -8.44 17.44
CA VAL A 193 -7.89 -8.33 18.74
C VAL A 193 -6.85 -8.61 19.82
N ASP A 194 -6.68 -7.69 20.75
CA ASP A 194 -5.82 -7.89 21.91
C ASP A 194 -6.33 -9.12 22.69
N PRO A 195 -5.53 -10.15 22.92
CA PRO A 195 -6.00 -11.35 23.66
C PRO A 195 -6.55 -11.05 25.05
N TRP A 196 -6.20 -9.89 25.61
CA TRP A 196 -6.68 -9.44 26.92
C TRP A 196 -7.95 -8.58 26.84
N HIS A 197 -8.41 -8.19 25.66
CA HIS A 197 -9.56 -7.30 25.49
C HIS A 197 -10.80 -7.91 26.13
N ASP A 198 -11.13 -9.12 25.75
CA ASP A 198 -12.32 -9.81 26.26
C ASP A 198 -12.21 -10.06 27.78
N SER A 199 -11.01 -10.40 28.26
CA SER A 199 -10.78 -10.60 29.71
C SER A 199 -10.87 -9.30 30.52
N ILE A 200 -10.50 -8.16 29.95
CA ILE A 200 -10.63 -6.84 30.58
C ILE A 200 -12.08 -6.36 30.55
N GLU A 201 -12.78 -6.56 29.42
CA GLU A 201 -14.23 -6.25 29.34
C GLU A 201 -15.03 -7.06 30.34
N ASP A 202 -14.83 -8.39 30.39
CA ASP A 202 -15.45 -9.27 31.35
C ASP A 202 -15.16 -8.84 32.81
N PHE A 203 -13.96 -8.40 33.10
CA PHE A 203 -13.61 -7.90 34.43
C PHE A 203 -14.31 -6.59 34.78
N VAL A 204 -14.41 -5.67 33.82
CA VAL A 204 -15.05 -4.37 34.02
C VAL A 204 -16.59 -4.49 34.12
N GLU A 205 -17.21 -5.39 33.35
CA GLU A 205 -18.68 -5.60 33.39
C GLU A 205 -19.13 -6.37 34.64
N ASN A 206 -18.24 -7.16 35.25
CA ASN A 206 -18.55 -7.97 36.43
C ASN A 206 -18.00 -7.39 37.76
N SER A 207 -17.47 -6.16 37.74
CA SER A 207 -17.00 -5.41 38.93
C SER A 207 -17.96 -4.27 39.26
#